data_ecf3eb3ba4d9d831a7762e212d895720
#
_entry.id   ecf3eb3ba4d9d831a7762e212d895720
#
_cell.length_a   1.000
_cell.length_b   1.000
_cell.length_c   1.000
_cell.angle_alpha   90.00
_cell.angle_beta   90.00
_cell.angle_gamma   90.00
#
_symmetry.space_group_name_H-M   'P 1'
#
loop_
_entity.id
_entity.type
_entity.pdbx_description
1 polymer ?
#
loop_
_entity_poly.entity_id
_entity_poly.type
_entity_poly.pdbx_seq_one_letter_code
_entity_poly.pdbx_strand_id
1 'polypeptide(L)'
;MVGWGPLFVPERNLKDLVVSYLRVQERSISSLTKQLRQDGYSFHRLFVTGYLKALADVGMLREKDIPPAKVYTTSAHREPNLYELVGSRCREAVKDEADQVRLAVGVLQKLFRRPIFLREIRECGFSAAVDVPQAPREEREEARRGLVKLGLQLPTNEPAYGVPERKSEVRDDILYDLIIQRFGMGGMVLETKQTKLTER
;
A
#
# COMPACT_ATOMS: atom_id res chain seq x y z
N MET A 1 -34.16 -16.90 20.31
CA MET A 1 -32.68 -16.69 20.40
C MET A 1 -32.31 -15.69 19.32
N VAL A 2 -32.13 -14.44 19.69
CA VAL A 2 -31.74 -13.36 18.76
C VAL A 2 -30.23 -13.36 18.71
N GLY A 3 -29.65 -13.80 17.57
CA GLY A 3 -28.22 -13.81 17.35
C GLY A 3 -27.69 -12.39 17.24
N TRP A 4 -26.83 -12.01 18.16
CA TRP A 4 -26.03 -10.78 18.10
C TRP A 4 -25.00 -10.95 16.98
N GLY A 5 -25.25 -10.36 15.84
CA GLY A 5 -24.22 -10.19 14.81
C GLY A 5 -23.07 -9.32 15.35
N PRO A 6 -21.84 -9.42 14.80
CA PRO A 6 -20.70 -8.68 15.30
C PRO A 6 -20.92 -7.18 15.21
N LEU A 7 -20.85 -6.50 16.35
CA LEU A 7 -21.15 -5.07 16.55
C LEU A 7 -20.13 -4.11 15.90
N PHE A 8 -19.13 -4.61 15.22
CA PHE A 8 -18.11 -3.83 14.50
C PHE A 8 -17.76 -4.50 13.18
N VAL A 9 -18.65 -4.40 12.20
CA VAL A 9 -18.23 -4.47 10.81
C VAL A 9 -17.75 -3.05 10.48
N PRO A 10 -16.44 -2.81 10.18
CA PRO A 10 -16.03 -1.51 9.67
C PRO A 10 -16.88 -1.22 8.44
N GLU A 11 -17.48 -0.03 8.34
CA GLU A 11 -18.24 0.39 7.17
C GLU A 11 -17.34 0.22 5.93
N ARG A 12 -17.50 -0.89 5.24
CA ARG A 12 -16.82 -1.13 3.97
C ARG A 12 -17.41 -0.13 3.00
N ASN A 13 -16.60 0.82 2.54
CA ASN A 13 -17.07 1.70 1.50
C ASN A 13 -17.44 0.86 0.25
N LEU A 14 -18.34 1.37 -0.57
CA LEU A 14 -18.84 0.65 -1.75
C LEU A 14 -17.71 0.21 -2.68
N LYS A 15 -16.63 0.99 -2.79
CA LYS A 15 -15.45 0.67 -3.57
C LYS A 15 -14.82 -0.64 -3.10
N ASP A 16 -14.53 -0.76 -1.81
CA ASP A 16 -13.85 -1.93 -1.25
C ASP A 16 -14.73 -3.18 -1.36
N LEU A 17 -16.04 -3.00 -1.21
CA LEU A 17 -17.00 -4.06 -1.39
C LEU A 17 -17.04 -4.57 -2.84
N VAL A 18 -17.16 -3.68 -3.81
CA VAL A 18 -17.16 -4.01 -5.25
C VAL A 18 -15.84 -4.68 -5.66
N VAL A 19 -14.71 -4.11 -5.23
CA VAL A 19 -13.38 -4.68 -5.51
C VAL A 19 -13.24 -6.07 -4.90
N SER A 20 -13.75 -6.28 -3.68
CA SER A 20 -13.68 -7.60 -3.03
C SER A 20 -14.43 -8.68 -3.82
N TYR A 21 -15.60 -8.37 -4.37
CA TYR A 21 -16.34 -9.32 -5.21
C TYR A 21 -15.64 -9.62 -6.54
N LEU A 22 -15.06 -8.60 -7.15
CA LEU A 22 -14.38 -8.73 -8.44
C LEU A 22 -12.98 -9.37 -8.33
N ARG A 23 -12.40 -9.41 -7.14
CA ARG A 23 -11.17 -10.19 -6.87
C ARG A 23 -11.42 -11.70 -6.89
N VAL A 24 -12.61 -12.13 -6.47
CA VAL A 24 -12.96 -13.56 -6.43
C VAL A 24 -13.24 -14.07 -7.83
N GLN A 25 -14.02 -13.32 -8.63
CA GLN A 25 -14.33 -13.65 -10.01
C GLN A 25 -14.80 -12.43 -10.80
N GLU A 26 -14.61 -12.48 -12.11
CA GLU A 26 -15.18 -11.51 -13.03
C GLU A 26 -16.71 -11.53 -12.99
N ARG A 27 -17.36 -10.35 -13.02
CA ARG A 27 -18.82 -10.26 -12.94
C ARG A 27 -19.39 -9.25 -13.92
N SER A 28 -20.57 -9.56 -14.44
CA SER A 28 -21.37 -8.59 -15.19
C SER A 28 -22.07 -7.61 -14.23
N ILE A 29 -22.52 -6.46 -14.76
CA ILE A 29 -23.30 -5.46 -14.01
C ILE A 29 -24.50 -6.11 -13.31
N SER A 30 -25.23 -6.99 -14.02
CA SER A 30 -26.42 -7.67 -13.48
C SER A 30 -26.06 -8.61 -12.34
N SER A 31 -24.99 -9.39 -12.50
CA SER A 31 -24.49 -10.30 -11.46
C SER A 31 -24.06 -9.55 -10.21
N LEU A 32 -23.31 -8.45 -10.39
CA LEU A 32 -22.86 -7.63 -9.26
C LEU A 32 -24.03 -6.92 -8.55
N THR A 33 -24.98 -6.39 -9.31
CA THR A 33 -26.19 -5.76 -8.72
C THR A 33 -26.99 -6.78 -7.91
N LYS A 34 -27.10 -8.03 -8.39
CA LYS A 34 -27.75 -9.12 -7.66
C LYS A 34 -27.02 -9.44 -6.35
N GLN A 35 -25.68 -9.55 -6.40
CA GLN A 35 -24.86 -9.82 -5.21
C GLN A 35 -25.01 -8.71 -4.17
N LEU A 36 -24.90 -7.44 -4.58
CA LEU A 36 -25.06 -6.29 -3.69
C LEU A 36 -26.43 -6.32 -2.99
N ARG A 37 -27.48 -6.68 -3.73
CA ARG A 37 -28.84 -6.81 -3.16
C ARG A 37 -28.94 -7.95 -2.15
N GLN A 38 -28.30 -9.09 -2.40
CA GLN A 38 -28.26 -10.22 -1.45
C GLN A 38 -27.55 -9.83 -0.14
N ASP A 39 -26.56 -8.96 -0.22
CA ASP A 39 -25.79 -8.48 0.94
C ASP A 39 -26.45 -7.26 1.61
N GLY A 40 -27.70 -6.92 1.23
CA GLY A 40 -28.50 -5.86 1.87
C GLY A 40 -28.35 -4.47 1.26
N TYR A 41 -27.59 -4.32 0.16
CA TYR A 41 -27.41 -3.03 -0.51
C TYR A 41 -28.40 -2.89 -1.69
N SER A 42 -29.32 -1.94 -1.57
CA SER A 42 -30.31 -1.69 -2.63
C SER A 42 -29.91 -0.53 -3.53
N PHE A 43 -29.08 -0.81 -4.53
CA PHE A 43 -28.70 0.17 -5.54
C PHE A 43 -29.44 -0.05 -6.86
N HIS A 44 -29.82 1.06 -7.49
CA HIS A 44 -30.39 1.01 -8.83
C HIS A 44 -29.32 0.58 -9.84
N ARG A 45 -29.70 -0.23 -10.84
CA ARG A 45 -28.75 -0.78 -11.84
C ARG A 45 -27.94 0.31 -12.56
N LEU A 46 -28.57 1.45 -12.89
CA LEU A 46 -27.87 2.57 -13.54
C LEU A 46 -26.77 3.17 -12.65
N PHE A 47 -27.02 3.26 -11.34
CA PHE A 47 -26.00 3.69 -10.39
C PHE A 47 -24.81 2.73 -10.38
N VAL A 48 -25.06 1.42 -10.29
CA VAL A 48 -23.99 0.40 -10.32
C VAL A 48 -23.23 0.48 -11.65
N THR A 49 -23.93 0.67 -12.77
CA THR A 49 -23.29 0.83 -14.10
C THR A 49 -22.34 2.04 -14.14
N GLY A 50 -22.83 3.22 -13.72
CA GLY A 50 -22.03 4.44 -13.69
C GLY A 50 -20.83 4.32 -12.73
N TYR A 51 -21.04 3.69 -11.58
CA TYR A 51 -20.00 3.48 -10.58
C TYR A 51 -18.88 2.56 -11.08
N LEU A 52 -19.24 1.43 -11.73
CA LEU A 52 -18.27 0.52 -12.31
C LEU A 52 -17.48 1.18 -13.45
N LYS A 53 -18.17 1.99 -14.28
CA LYS A 53 -17.52 2.74 -15.34
C LYS A 53 -16.52 3.76 -14.77
N ALA A 54 -16.91 4.52 -13.75
CA ALA A 54 -16.01 5.46 -13.08
C ALA A 54 -14.79 4.76 -12.48
N LEU A 55 -14.95 3.58 -11.87
CA LEU A 55 -13.82 2.79 -11.37
C LEU A 55 -12.93 2.25 -12.50
N ALA A 56 -13.50 1.96 -13.67
CA ALA A 56 -12.74 1.56 -14.85
C ALA A 56 -11.98 2.74 -15.47
N ASP A 57 -12.60 3.93 -15.54
CA ASP A 57 -12.00 5.15 -16.08
C ASP A 57 -10.78 5.59 -15.24
N VAL A 58 -10.80 5.38 -13.92
CA VAL A 58 -9.65 5.62 -13.04
C VAL A 58 -8.68 4.43 -12.96
N GLY A 59 -8.83 3.41 -13.80
CA GLY A 59 -7.91 2.28 -13.91
C GLY A 59 -7.99 1.24 -12.78
N MET A 60 -8.95 1.34 -11.86
CA MET A 60 -9.12 0.38 -10.75
C MET A 60 -9.77 -0.93 -11.21
N LEU A 61 -10.60 -0.86 -12.25
CA LEU A 61 -11.23 -2.01 -12.87
C LEU A 61 -10.87 -2.06 -14.36
N ARG A 62 -10.98 -3.24 -14.93
CA ARG A 62 -10.93 -3.47 -16.38
C ARG A 62 -12.29 -3.91 -16.86
N GLU A 63 -12.81 -3.22 -17.87
CA GLU A 63 -14.02 -3.61 -18.59
C GLU A 63 -13.64 -4.55 -19.74
N LYS A 64 -14.34 -5.67 -19.87
CA LYS A 64 -14.28 -6.58 -21.02
C LYS A 64 -15.64 -6.64 -21.66
N ASP A 65 -15.69 -6.46 -22.97
CA ASP A 65 -16.93 -6.63 -23.74
C ASP A 65 -17.05 -8.10 -24.15
N ILE A 66 -17.96 -8.82 -23.51
CA ILE A 66 -18.26 -10.23 -23.80
C ILE A 66 -19.76 -10.31 -24.11
N PRO A 67 -20.13 -10.24 -25.41
CA PRO A 67 -21.55 -10.25 -25.79
C PRO A 67 -22.32 -11.44 -25.15
N PRO A 68 -23.51 -11.22 -24.61
CA PRO A 68 -24.31 -9.98 -24.67
C PRO A 68 -24.07 -9.02 -23.48
N ALA A 69 -23.02 -9.16 -22.69
CA ALA A 69 -22.81 -8.40 -21.47
C ALA A 69 -21.40 -7.81 -21.38
N LYS A 70 -21.28 -6.67 -20.70
CA LYS A 70 -20.01 -6.15 -20.22
C LYS A 70 -19.66 -6.79 -18.89
N VAL A 71 -18.44 -7.28 -18.77
CA VAL A 71 -17.89 -7.95 -17.60
C VAL A 71 -16.77 -7.09 -17.02
N TYR A 72 -16.77 -6.95 -15.71
CA TYR A 72 -15.76 -6.20 -14.98
C TYR A 72 -14.89 -7.15 -14.16
N THR A 73 -13.61 -6.84 -14.13
CA THR A 73 -12.62 -7.50 -13.29
C THR A 73 -11.73 -6.46 -12.63
N THR A 74 -11.07 -6.80 -11.55
CA THR A 74 -10.07 -5.91 -10.98
C THR A 74 -8.94 -5.71 -11.98
N SER A 75 -8.49 -4.46 -12.15
CA SER A 75 -7.27 -4.20 -12.87
C SER A 75 -6.13 -4.97 -12.19
N ALA A 76 -5.33 -5.72 -12.96
CA ALA A 76 -4.14 -6.39 -12.43
C ALA A 76 -3.09 -5.39 -11.91
N HIS A 77 -3.21 -4.12 -12.25
CA HIS A 77 -2.44 -3.04 -11.68
C HIS A 77 -3.08 -2.56 -10.37
N ARG A 78 -2.87 -3.34 -9.31
CA ARG A 78 -2.89 -2.77 -7.97
C ARG A 78 -1.70 -1.82 -7.91
N GLU A 79 -1.96 -0.52 -7.78
CA GLU A 79 -0.89 0.40 -7.43
C GLU A 79 -0.20 -0.14 -6.17
N PRO A 80 1.11 -0.34 -6.20
CA PRO A 80 1.83 -0.81 -5.03
C PRO A 80 1.65 0.21 -3.90
N ASN A 81 1.46 -0.28 -2.70
CA ASN A 81 1.38 0.59 -1.53
C ASN A 81 2.76 1.17 -1.21
N LEU A 82 2.81 2.15 -0.30
CA LEU A 82 4.07 2.80 0.08
C LEU A 82 5.15 1.81 0.53
N TYR A 83 4.78 0.81 1.33
CA TYR A 83 5.72 -0.18 1.85
C TYR A 83 6.29 -1.05 0.73
N GLU A 84 5.44 -1.51 -0.19
CA GLU A 84 5.85 -2.29 -1.37
C GLU A 84 6.81 -1.48 -2.26
N LEU A 85 6.53 -0.18 -2.45
CA LEU A 85 7.41 0.72 -3.21
C LEU A 85 8.76 0.89 -2.51
N VAL A 86 8.76 1.16 -1.20
CA VAL A 86 10.01 1.27 -0.42
C VAL A 86 10.82 -0.02 -0.54
N GLY A 87 10.19 -1.18 -0.33
CA GLY A 87 10.86 -2.47 -0.43
C GLY A 87 11.45 -2.73 -1.80
N SER A 88 10.73 -2.39 -2.89
CA SER A 88 11.23 -2.52 -4.26
C SER A 88 12.46 -1.64 -4.49
N ARG A 89 12.39 -0.35 -4.12
CA ARG A 89 13.50 0.59 -4.29
C ARG A 89 14.74 0.22 -3.48
N CYS A 90 14.54 -0.30 -2.26
CA CYS A 90 15.68 -0.76 -1.45
C CYS A 90 16.37 -1.98 -2.08
N ARG A 91 15.63 -2.92 -2.67
CA ARG A 91 16.20 -4.06 -3.40
C ARG A 91 16.93 -3.65 -4.69
N GLU A 92 16.48 -2.61 -5.35
CA GLU A 92 17.15 -2.05 -6.53
C GLU A 92 18.46 -1.32 -6.15
N ALA A 93 18.46 -0.62 -5.00
CA ALA A 93 19.59 0.22 -4.57
C ALA A 93 20.77 -0.58 -3.99
N VAL A 94 20.51 -1.66 -3.25
CA VAL A 94 21.53 -2.47 -2.58
C VAL A 94 21.27 -3.96 -2.76
N LYS A 95 22.36 -4.77 -2.77
CA LYS A 95 22.26 -6.21 -3.04
C LYS A 95 22.07 -7.05 -1.77
N ASP A 96 22.69 -6.62 -0.68
CA ASP A 96 22.66 -7.35 0.59
C ASP A 96 21.32 -7.17 1.31
N GLU A 97 20.69 -8.27 1.76
CA GLU A 97 19.37 -8.24 2.39
C GLU A 97 19.39 -7.44 3.70
N ALA A 98 20.44 -7.55 4.52
CA ALA A 98 20.54 -6.80 5.77
C ALA A 98 20.60 -5.28 5.51
N ASP A 99 21.35 -4.87 4.47
CA ASP A 99 21.44 -3.47 4.06
C ASP A 99 20.11 -2.98 3.44
N GLN A 100 19.40 -3.83 2.68
CA GLN A 100 18.06 -3.51 2.17
C GLN A 100 17.08 -3.22 3.31
N VAL A 101 17.04 -4.09 4.32
CA VAL A 101 16.17 -3.91 5.49
C VAL A 101 16.55 -2.64 6.26
N ARG A 102 17.85 -2.42 6.51
CA ARG A 102 18.34 -1.22 7.19
C ARG A 102 17.98 0.05 6.43
N LEU A 103 18.11 0.03 5.11
CA LEU A 103 17.74 1.15 4.25
C LEU A 103 16.22 1.40 4.27
N ALA A 104 15.39 0.35 4.19
CA ALA A 104 13.94 0.47 4.26
C ALA A 104 13.47 1.05 5.60
N VAL A 105 14.03 0.55 6.72
CA VAL A 105 13.76 1.13 8.05
C VAL A 105 14.16 2.61 8.08
N GLY A 106 15.32 2.98 7.54
CA GLY A 106 15.78 4.36 7.50
C GLY A 106 14.89 5.29 6.66
N VAL A 107 14.41 4.81 5.50
CA VAL A 107 13.46 5.54 4.65
C VAL A 107 12.13 5.77 5.37
N LEU A 108 11.54 4.71 5.93
CA LEU A 108 10.27 4.80 6.64
C LEU A 108 10.38 5.63 7.93
N GLN A 109 11.49 5.50 8.66
CA GLN A 109 11.74 6.30 9.86
C GLN A 109 11.84 7.79 9.55
N LYS A 110 12.48 8.15 8.43
CA LYS A 110 12.56 9.55 7.98
C LYS A 110 11.21 10.09 7.56
N LEU A 111 10.35 9.28 6.93
CA LEU A 111 8.99 9.64 6.55
C LEU A 111 8.08 9.83 7.77
N PHE A 112 8.09 8.86 8.69
CA PHE A 112 7.12 8.80 9.77
C PHE A 112 7.61 9.41 11.09
N ARG A 113 8.90 9.71 11.19
CA ARG A 113 9.58 10.27 12.39
C ARG A 113 9.32 9.45 13.66
N ARG A 114 9.30 8.13 13.52
CA ARG A 114 9.09 7.16 14.60
C ARG A 114 9.77 5.83 14.29
N PRO A 115 9.98 4.98 15.30
CA PRO A 115 10.40 3.60 15.07
C PRO A 115 9.44 2.83 14.16
N ILE A 116 9.97 1.88 13.40
CA ILE A 116 9.25 1.08 12.41
C ILE A 116 8.99 -0.31 12.96
N PHE A 117 7.73 -0.72 12.98
CA PHE A 117 7.32 -2.02 13.51
C PHE A 117 7.65 -3.16 12.54
N LEU A 118 7.88 -4.36 13.08
CA LEU A 118 8.19 -5.55 12.28
C LEU A 118 7.14 -5.81 11.20
N ARG A 119 5.87 -5.56 11.50
CA ARG A 119 4.78 -5.68 10.54
C ARG A 119 4.99 -4.77 9.32
N GLU A 120 5.44 -3.54 9.52
CA GLU A 120 5.71 -2.60 8.42
C GLU A 120 6.89 -3.06 7.56
N ILE A 121 7.92 -3.64 8.19
CA ILE A 121 9.05 -4.26 7.49
C ILE A 121 8.58 -5.44 6.62
N ARG A 122 7.65 -6.25 7.14
CA ARG A 122 7.04 -7.34 6.37
C ARG A 122 6.18 -6.84 5.21
N GLU A 123 5.49 -5.72 5.37
CA GLU A 123 4.75 -5.08 4.26
C GLU A 123 5.70 -4.57 3.14
N CYS A 124 6.97 -4.27 3.46
CA CYS A 124 8.01 -4.01 2.46
C CYS A 124 8.48 -5.28 1.73
N GLY A 125 8.03 -6.46 2.15
CA GLY A 125 8.42 -7.76 1.58
C GLY A 125 9.68 -8.36 2.19
N PHE A 126 10.08 -7.93 3.40
CA PHE A 126 11.18 -8.52 4.16
C PHE A 126 10.64 -9.43 5.28
N SER A 127 11.26 -10.58 5.47
CA SER A 127 10.79 -11.58 6.46
C SER A 127 11.13 -11.23 7.90
N ALA A 128 12.24 -10.54 8.13
CA ALA A 128 12.74 -10.17 9.45
C ALA A 128 13.48 -8.82 9.42
N ALA A 129 13.69 -8.24 10.61
CA ALA A 129 14.55 -7.06 10.78
C ALA A 129 15.99 -7.51 11.06
N VAL A 130 16.64 -8.10 10.06
CA VAL A 130 18.00 -8.59 10.18
C VAL A 130 18.95 -7.42 10.43
N ASP A 131 19.75 -7.54 11.48
CA ASP A 131 20.83 -6.60 11.81
C ASP A 131 20.42 -5.12 11.97
N VAL A 132 19.15 -4.89 12.39
CA VAL A 132 18.64 -3.56 12.73
C VAL A 132 18.40 -3.47 14.23
N PRO A 133 18.91 -2.43 14.93
CA PRO A 133 18.72 -2.31 16.37
C PRO A 133 17.25 -2.09 16.72
N GLN A 134 16.81 -2.73 17.81
CA GLN A 134 15.49 -2.47 18.36
C GLN A 134 15.43 -1.07 18.97
N ALA A 135 14.32 -0.40 18.75
CA ALA A 135 14.05 0.89 19.33
C ALA A 135 13.83 0.78 20.87
N PRO A 136 14.20 1.82 21.65
CA PRO A 136 13.91 1.89 23.08
C PRO A 136 12.42 1.66 23.37
N ARG A 137 12.15 1.09 24.53
CA ARG A 137 10.78 0.75 24.94
C ARG A 137 9.85 1.98 24.93
N GLU A 138 10.34 3.11 25.39
CA GLU A 138 9.56 4.34 25.49
C GLU A 138 9.14 4.84 24.11
N GLU A 139 10.07 4.93 23.15
CA GLU A 139 9.81 5.35 21.77
C GLU A 139 8.85 4.38 21.06
N ARG A 140 9.03 3.06 21.29
CA ARG A 140 8.13 2.05 20.74
C ARG A 140 6.71 2.21 21.27
N GLU A 141 6.53 2.45 22.56
CA GLU A 141 5.20 2.61 23.15
C GLU A 141 4.54 3.91 22.74
N GLU A 142 5.30 4.98 22.57
CA GLU A 142 4.80 6.24 22.03
C GLU A 142 4.32 6.06 20.59
N ALA A 143 5.14 5.47 19.73
CA ALA A 143 4.79 5.18 18.35
C ALA A 143 3.54 4.29 18.26
N ARG A 144 3.43 3.25 19.10
CA ARG A 144 2.27 2.38 19.17
C ARG A 144 1.00 3.14 19.55
N ARG A 145 1.07 3.99 20.58
CA ARG A 145 -0.07 4.83 20.99
C ARG A 145 -0.56 5.73 19.87
N GLY A 146 0.36 6.32 19.11
CA GLY A 146 0.03 7.14 17.95
C GLY A 146 -0.73 6.34 16.88
N LEU A 147 -0.25 5.15 16.54
CA LEU A 147 -0.86 4.30 15.52
C LEU A 147 -2.23 3.73 15.96
N VAL A 148 -2.37 3.35 17.24
CA VAL A 148 -3.65 2.89 17.79
C VAL A 148 -4.72 3.98 17.74
N LYS A 149 -4.36 5.24 18.00
CA LYS A 149 -5.28 6.39 17.84
C LYS A 149 -5.77 6.57 16.40
N LEU A 150 -4.99 6.13 15.40
CA LEU A 150 -5.37 6.13 13.99
C LEU A 150 -6.16 4.88 13.58
N GLY A 151 -6.54 4.02 14.53
CA GLY A 151 -7.34 2.82 14.27
C GLY A 151 -6.52 1.58 13.88
N LEU A 152 -5.19 1.65 13.92
CA LEU A 152 -4.33 0.51 13.61
C LEU A 152 -4.18 -0.38 14.84
N GLN A 153 -4.52 -1.66 14.71
CA GLN A 153 -4.33 -2.65 15.79
C GLN A 153 -2.92 -3.21 15.74
N LEU A 154 -2.12 -2.89 16.76
CA LEU A 154 -0.77 -3.42 16.93
C LEU A 154 -0.70 -4.21 18.25
N PRO A 155 -0.16 -5.43 18.23
CA PRO A 155 0.09 -6.21 19.44
C PRO A 155 1.01 -5.44 20.42
N THR A 156 0.80 -5.62 21.72
CA THR A 156 1.58 -4.90 22.74
C THR A 156 3.06 -5.26 22.71
N ASN A 157 3.37 -6.48 22.30
CA ASN A 157 4.73 -7.02 22.22
C ASN A 157 5.35 -6.95 20.82
N GLU A 158 4.69 -6.28 19.84
CA GLU A 158 5.26 -6.11 18.51
C GLU A 158 6.59 -5.36 18.59
N PRO A 159 7.70 -5.92 18.09
CA PRO A 159 8.98 -5.24 18.09
C PRO A 159 9.01 -4.08 17.10
N ALA A 160 9.70 -3.01 17.47
CA ALA A 160 9.97 -1.88 16.60
C ALA A 160 11.48 -1.62 16.51
N TYR A 161 11.90 -1.08 15.39
CA TYR A 161 13.30 -0.94 15.00
C TYR A 161 13.57 0.50 14.57
N GLY A 162 14.83 0.92 14.75
CA GLY A 162 15.28 2.22 14.30
C GLY A 162 16.75 2.18 13.91
N VAL A 163 17.11 3.03 12.97
CA VAL A 163 18.50 3.24 12.57
C VAL A 163 18.98 4.60 13.02
N PRO A 164 20.27 4.77 13.36
CA PRO A 164 20.83 6.07 13.68
C PRO A 164 20.62 7.07 12.52
N GLU A 165 20.26 8.29 12.87
CA GLU A 165 20.05 9.34 11.89
C GLU A 165 21.41 9.78 11.31
N ARG A 166 21.77 9.22 10.17
CA ARG A 166 22.96 9.59 9.41
C ARG A 166 22.53 10.13 8.05
N LYS A 167 23.29 11.10 7.53
CA LYS A 167 23.10 11.52 6.13
C LYS A 167 23.35 10.32 5.22
N SER A 168 22.44 10.06 4.30
CA SER A 168 22.55 8.99 3.32
C SER A 168 21.91 9.49 2.03
N GLU A 169 22.72 9.71 1.02
CA GLU A 169 22.28 10.13 -0.32
C GLU A 169 21.30 9.10 -0.90
N VAL A 170 21.64 7.81 -0.81
CA VAL A 170 20.78 6.72 -1.31
C VAL A 170 19.39 6.74 -0.68
N ARG A 171 19.30 7.04 0.62
CA ARG A 171 17.99 7.15 1.30
C ARG A 171 17.19 8.36 0.80
N ASP A 172 17.87 9.47 0.58
CA ASP A 172 17.25 10.70 0.11
C ASP A 172 16.80 10.54 -1.36
N ASP A 173 17.60 9.90 -2.20
CA ASP A 173 17.24 9.56 -3.58
C ASP A 173 15.99 8.67 -3.65
N ILE A 174 15.90 7.64 -2.80
CA ILE A 174 14.69 6.81 -2.71
C ILE A 174 13.46 7.64 -2.33
N LEU A 175 13.59 8.57 -1.38
CA LEU A 175 12.48 9.44 -0.99
C LEU A 175 12.03 10.34 -2.14
N TYR A 176 12.95 10.91 -2.90
CA TYR A 176 12.64 11.70 -4.09
C TYR A 176 11.93 10.84 -5.15
N ASP A 177 12.45 9.67 -5.45
CA ASP A 177 11.86 8.74 -6.41
C ASP A 177 10.43 8.36 -6.03
N LEU A 178 10.18 8.07 -4.74
CA LEU A 178 8.85 7.76 -4.25
C LEU A 178 7.85 8.90 -4.49
N ILE A 179 8.28 10.15 -4.24
CA ILE A 179 7.44 11.34 -4.47
C ILE A 179 7.18 11.52 -5.95
N ILE A 180 8.23 11.48 -6.78
CA ILE A 180 8.14 11.66 -8.22
C ILE A 180 7.22 10.62 -8.85
N GLN A 181 7.39 9.36 -8.46
CA GLN A 181 6.55 8.25 -8.96
C GLN A 181 5.11 8.39 -8.49
N ARG A 182 4.89 8.71 -7.21
CA ARG A 182 3.53 8.80 -6.64
C ARG A 182 2.70 9.91 -7.28
N PHE A 183 3.32 11.01 -7.64
CA PHE A 183 2.66 12.17 -8.24
C PHE A 183 2.80 12.26 -9.76
N GLY A 184 3.40 11.25 -10.40
CA GLY A 184 3.57 11.23 -11.86
C GLY A 184 4.48 12.35 -12.40
N MET A 185 5.42 12.83 -11.59
CA MET A 185 6.27 13.99 -11.92
C MET A 185 7.56 13.64 -12.68
N GLY A 186 7.68 12.40 -13.17
CA GLY A 186 8.90 11.95 -13.87
C GLY A 186 9.32 12.85 -15.05
N GLY A 187 8.36 13.39 -15.79
CA GLY A 187 8.65 14.32 -16.90
C GLY A 187 9.19 15.71 -16.47
N MET A 188 9.18 16.01 -15.17
CA MET A 188 9.73 17.27 -14.63
C MET A 188 11.17 17.13 -14.14
N VAL A 189 11.68 15.89 -14.07
CA VAL A 189 13.04 15.64 -13.62
C VAL A 189 14.01 15.86 -14.77
N LEU A 190 14.94 16.79 -14.57
CA LEU A 190 16.06 16.97 -15.49
C LEU A 190 17.08 15.86 -15.24
N GLU A 191 17.26 14.96 -16.21
CA GLU A 191 18.35 13.99 -16.19
C GLU A 191 19.68 14.73 -16.33
N THR A 192 20.36 14.96 -15.23
CA THR A 192 21.76 15.40 -15.26
C THR A 192 22.61 14.22 -15.71
N LYS A 193 23.05 14.22 -16.95
CA LYS A 193 24.13 13.33 -17.43
C LYS A 193 25.39 13.67 -16.66
N GLN A 194 25.64 12.99 -15.54
CA GLN A 194 26.95 13.01 -14.91
C GLN A 194 27.95 12.34 -15.85
N THR A 195 28.64 13.14 -16.63
CA THR A 195 29.81 12.68 -17.39
C THR A 195 30.88 12.36 -16.36
N LYS A 196 31.16 11.06 -16.11
CA LYS A 196 32.34 10.68 -15.36
C LYS A 196 33.57 11.24 -16.11
N LEU A 197 34.19 12.25 -15.54
CA LEU A 197 35.53 12.63 -15.93
C LEU A 197 36.43 11.43 -15.57
N THR A 198 36.77 10.65 -16.58
CA THR A 198 37.87 9.67 -16.50
C THR A 198 39.14 10.47 -16.38
N GLU A 199 39.72 10.52 -15.19
CA GLU A 199 41.10 11.01 -15.02
C GLU A 199 42.02 10.16 -15.89
N ARG A 200 42.79 10.88 -16.74
CA ARG A 200 43.92 10.34 -17.50
C ARG A 200 45.14 10.25 -16.60
#